data_8a5e44272674a3c6a74a9946fd79d9be
#
_entry.id   8a5e44272674a3c6a74a9946fd79d9be
#
_cell.length_a   1.000
_cell.length_b   1.000
_cell.length_c   1.000
_cell.angle_alpha   90.00
_cell.angle_beta   90.00
_cell.angle_gamma   90.00
#
_symmetry.space_group_name_H-M   'P 1'
#
loop_
_entity.id
_entity.type
_entity.pdbx_description
1 polymer ?
#
loop_
_entity_poly.entity_id
_entity_poly.type
_entity_poly.pdbx_seq_one_letter_code
_entity_poly.pdbx_strand_id
1 'polypeptide(L)'
;MKTTTTAFLLIFALAWFANLGQRDLFNTDEGRYAEISREMVASGDWLTPRLDGLKYFEKPPLQYWATAAAFEAFGQSAWSARLWTALTGFLGVLFTAFAAARLFGTEAGRTAGLILGGCLMWVFMGHASSLDMGVSFFLSLAVGAFALAQRDGAPPGSRQRWMLLGWAACALAMLSKGLIGIVLPAGAVALYVLWQRDWRLLLRLELGAGLALFLVITAPWFVLVSLKNHEFARFFFIHEHFERFLNKGHGRFQPWWYFLPLLALGTVPWTLA
;
A
#
# COMPACT_ATOMS: atom_id res chain seq x y z
N MET A 1 -31.68 -1.18 10.34
CA MET A 1 -30.38 -0.54 10.08
C MET A 1 -29.23 -1.52 9.92
N LYS A 2 -29.00 -2.51 10.83
CA LYS A 2 -27.89 -3.47 10.68
C LYS A 2 -27.98 -4.35 9.43
N THR A 3 -29.16 -4.87 9.11
CA THR A 3 -29.40 -5.72 7.92
C THR A 3 -29.13 -4.99 6.59
N THR A 4 -29.54 -3.74 6.46
CA THR A 4 -29.33 -2.93 5.25
C THR A 4 -27.82 -2.64 5.02
N THR A 5 -27.09 -2.33 6.09
CA THR A 5 -25.63 -2.09 6.00
C THR A 5 -24.89 -3.38 5.62
N THR A 6 -25.28 -4.53 6.21
CA THR A 6 -24.67 -5.82 5.85
C THR A 6 -24.95 -6.20 4.41
N ALA A 7 -26.21 -6.05 3.94
CA ALA A 7 -26.56 -6.30 2.54
C ALA A 7 -25.76 -5.41 1.57
N PHE A 8 -25.63 -4.13 1.87
CA PHE A 8 -24.82 -3.20 1.07
C PHE A 8 -23.35 -3.64 1.00
N LEU A 9 -22.73 -4.00 2.14
CA LEU A 9 -21.34 -4.46 2.15
C LEU A 9 -21.15 -5.75 1.38
N LEU A 10 -22.10 -6.69 1.43
CA LEU A 10 -22.05 -7.93 0.65
C LEU A 10 -22.15 -7.64 -0.85
N ILE A 11 -23.09 -6.78 -1.27
CA ILE A 11 -23.25 -6.39 -2.69
C ILE A 11 -21.97 -5.68 -3.16
N PHE A 12 -21.43 -4.77 -2.37
CA PHE A 12 -20.20 -4.07 -2.71
C PHE A 12 -19.02 -5.05 -2.83
N ALA A 13 -18.86 -5.99 -1.90
CA ALA A 13 -17.83 -7.01 -1.98
C ALA A 13 -17.99 -7.90 -3.22
N LEU A 14 -19.20 -8.38 -3.49
CA LEU A 14 -19.48 -9.17 -4.69
C LEU A 14 -19.13 -8.39 -5.97
N ALA A 15 -19.58 -7.15 -6.08
CA ALA A 15 -19.27 -6.30 -7.24
C ALA A 15 -17.76 -6.04 -7.37
N TRP A 16 -17.05 -5.86 -6.25
CA TRP A 16 -15.61 -5.60 -6.24
C TRP A 16 -14.78 -6.78 -6.71
N PHE A 17 -15.12 -8.01 -6.31
CA PHE A 17 -14.33 -9.21 -6.64
C PHE A 17 -14.82 -9.98 -7.87
N ALA A 18 -16.03 -9.71 -8.39
CA ALA A 18 -16.64 -10.50 -9.46
C ALA A 18 -15.87 -10.46 -10.80
N ASN A 19 -15.23 -9.33 -11.12
CA ASN A 19 -14.72 -9.08 -12.46
C ASN A 19 -13.19 -9.23 -12.59
N LEU A 20 -12.49 -9.72 -11.58
CA LEU A 20 -11.02 -9.76 -11.57
C LEU A 20 -10.41 -10.63 -12.67
N GLY A 21 -11.11 -11.70 -13.08
CA GLY A 21 -10.63 -12.67 -14.07
C GLY A 21 -11.14 -12.45 -15.50
N GLN A 22 -11.99 -11.44 -15.75
CA GLN A 22 -12.70 -11.31 -17.04
C GLN A 22 -11.87 -10.72 -18.18
N ARG A 23 -10.72 -10.16 -17.90
CA ARG A 23 -9.80 -9.62 -18.91
C ARG A 23 -8.40 -10.20 -18.73
N ASP A 24 -7.66 -10.28 -19.82
CA ASP A 24 -6.25 -10.64 -19.79
C ASP A 24 -5.42 -9.62 -19.00
N LEU A 25 -4.23 -10.04 -18.55
CA LEU A 25 -3.31 -9.15 -17.88
C LEU A 25 -2.76 -8.11 -18.86
N PHE A 26 -2.74 -6.85 -18.46
CA PHE A 26 -2.14 -5.78 -19.28
C PHE A 26 -0.62 -5.98 -19.42
N ASN A 27 -0.11 -5.79 -20.62
CA ASN A 27 1.30 -5.55 -20.84
C ASN A 27 1.63 -4.19 -20.22
N THR A 28 2.66 -4.12 -19.62
CA THR A 28 3.88 -4.38 -19.11
C THR A 28 3.86 -4.72 -17.61
N ASP A 29 3.06 -3.99 -16.79
CA ASP A 29 3.15 -4.10 -15.33
C ASP A 29 2.42 -5.34 -14.78
N GLU A 30 1.16 -5.60 -15.18
CA GLU A 30 0.44 -6.78 -14.66
C GLU A 30 1.13 -8.09 -15.07
N GLY A 31 1.52 -8.21 -16.35
CA GLY A 31 2.25 -9.39 -16.84
C GLY A 31 3.58 -9.58 -16.14
N ARG A 32 4.35 -8.49 -15.97
CA ARG A 32 5.64 -8.52 -15.28
C ARG A 32 5.53 -9.01 -13.84
N TYR A 33 4.61 -8.46 -13.05
CA TYR A 33 4.47 -8.82 -11.64
C TYR A 33 3.87 -10.22 -11.46
N ALA A 34 2.99 -10.63 -12.35
CA ALA A 34 2.48 -11.99 -12.38
C ALA A 34 3.59 -12.99 -12.74
N GLU A 35 4.44 -12.69 -13.72
CA GLU A 35 5.56 -13.54 -14.11
C GLU A 35 6.59 -13.70 -12.99
N ILE A 36 6.98 -12.61 -12.32
CA ILE A 36 7.88 -12.69 -11.15
C ILE A 36 7.30 -13.64 -10.09
N SER A 37 6.00 -13.53 -9.82
CA SER A 37 5.33 -14.39 -8.83
C SER A 37 5.23 -15.84 -9.30
N ARG A 38 5.02 -16.08 -10.61
CA ARG A 38 5.01 -17.41 -11.21
C ARG A 38 6.39 -18.08 -11.09
N GLU A 39 7.45 -17.33 -11.39
CA GLU A 39 8.82 -17.84 -11.24
C GLU A 39 9.17 -18.16 -9.78
N MET A 40 8.69 -17.37 -8.81
CA MET A 40 8.85 -17.68 -7.38
C MET A 40 8.25 -19.03 -7.03
N VAL A 41 7.01 -19.30 -7.48
CA VAL A 41 6.34 -20.60 -7.26
C VAL A 41 7.09 -21.71 -7.98
N ALA A 42 7.44 -21.53 -9.25
CA ALA A 42 8.09 -22.56 -10.06
C ALA A 42 9.49 -22.93 -9.57
N SER A 43 10.26 -21.95 -9.07
CA SER A 43 11.63 -22.16 -8.59
C SER A 43 11.71 -22.49 -7.11
N GLY A 44 10.69 -22.19 -6.31
CA GLY A 44 10.74 -22.23 -4.85
C GLY A 44 11.64 -21.14 -4.22
N ASP A 45 12.21 -20.22 -5.01
CA ASP A 45 13.04 -19.11 -4.52
C ASP A 45 12.18 -17.87 -4.21
N TRP A 46 11.64 -17.80 -3.02
CA TRP A 46 10.84 -16.68 -2.53
C TRP A 46 11.68 -15.50 -2.04
N LEU A 47 13.00 -15.64 -2.02
CA LEU A 47 13.90 -14.61 -1.52
C LEU A 47 14.35 -13.65 -2.62
N THR A 48 14.75 -14.19 -3.79
CA THR A 48 15.30 -13.42 -4.91
C THR A 48 14.27 -13.32 -6.04
N PRO A 49 13.56 -12.18 -6.20
CA PRO A 49 12.65 -11.99 -7.33
C PRO A 49 13.40 -12.12 -8.66
N ARG A 50 12.78 -12.78 -9.64
CA ARG A 50 13.30 -12.93 -10.99
C ARG A 50 12.23 -12.63 -12.02
N LEU A 51 12.67 -12.12 -13.16
CA LEU A 51 11.86 -11.91 -14.34
C LEU A 51 12.61 -12.49 -15.55
N ASP A 52 12.02 -13.45 -16.23
CA ASP A 52 12.65 -14.21 -17.34
C ASP A 52 14.02 -14.79 -16.93
N GLY A 53 14.09 -15.34 -15.71
CA GLY A 53 15.29 -15.90 -15.10
C GLY A 53 16.31 -14.87 -14.58
N LEU A 54 16.17 -13.58 -14.92
CA LEU A 54 17.06 -12.51 -14.48
C LEU A 54 16.62 -11.95 -13.12
N LYS A 55 17.59 -11.61 -12.26
CA LYS A 55 17.31 -11.01 -10.95
C LYS A 55 16.62 -9.66 -11.12
N TYR A 56 15.53 -9.46 -10.38
CA TYR A 56 14.71 -8.26 -10.44
C TYR A 56 14.67 -7.57 -9.09
N PHE A 57 15.45 -6.49 -8.92
CA PHE A 57 15.62 -5.79 -7.65
C PHE A 57 15.00 -4.40 -7.60
N GLU A 58 14.19 -4.02 -8.59
CA GLU A 58 13.58 -2.69 -8.61
C GLU A 58 12.60 -2.46 -7.47
N LYS A 59 11.96 -3.52 -6.99
CA LYS A 59 10.91 -3.42 -5.94
C LYS A 59 11.03 -4.53 -4.90
N PRO A 60 10.61 -4.26 -3.64
CA PRO A 60 10.54 -5.25 -2.58
C PRO A 60 9.44 -6.29 -2.82
N PRO A 61 9.40 -7.39 -2.05
CA PRO A 61 8.76 -8.63 -2.46
C PRO A 61 7.28 -8.78 -2.09
N LEU A 62 6.70 -7.91 -1.26
CA LEU A 62 5.38 -8.17 -0.64
C LEU A 62 4.28 -8.45 -1.67
N GLN A 63 4.23 -7.69 -2.77
CA GLN A 63 3.28 -7.94 -3.86
C GLN A 63 3.52 -9.31 -4.49
N TYR A 64 4.78 -9.66 -4.75
CA TYR A 64 5.14 -10.93 -5.39
C TYR A 64 4.81 -12.11 -4.49
N TRP A 65 5.12 -12.02 -3.20
CA TRP A 65 4.77 -13.05 -2.22
C TRP A 65 3.26 -13.27 -2.12
N ALA A 66 2.48 -12.19 -2.05
CA ALA A 66 1.03 -12.29 -1.96
C ALA A 66 0.42 -12.88 -3.24
N THR A 67 0.92 -12.49 -4.41
CA THR A 67 0.47 -13.06 -5.69
C THR A 67 0.93 -14.50 -5.86
N ALA A 68 2.17 -14.85 -5.48
CA ALA A 68 2.67 -16.22 -5.50
C ALA A 68 1.85 -17.14 -4.58
N ALA A 69 1.52 -16.68 -3.36
CA ALA A 69 0.65 -17.42 -2.46
C ALA A 69 -0.78 -17.61 -3.04
N ALA A 70 -1.30 -16.59 -3.74
CA ALA A 70 -2.57 -16.73 -4.44
C ALA A 70 -2.50 -17.75 -5.60
N PHE A 71 -1.37 -17.81 -6.32
CA PHE A 71 -1.14 -18.81 -7.36
C PHE A 71 -1.04 -20.23 -6.81
N GLU A 72 -0.38 -20.43 -5.67
CA GLU A 72 -0.34 -21.74 -5.01
C GLU A 72 -1.72 -22.19 -4.50
N ALA A 73 -2.49 -21.26 -3.94
CA ALA A 73 -3.79 -21.58 -3.34
C ALA A 73 -4.92 -21.77 -4.36
N PHE A 74 -4.93 -20.99 -5.45
CA PHE A 74 -6.06 -20.90 -6.39
C PHE A 74 -5.69 -21.18 -7.85
N GLY A 75 -4.43 -21.54 -8.12
CA GLY A 75 -3.91 -21.71 -9.48
C GLY A 75 -3.56 -20.38 -10.15
N GLN A 76 -2.77 -20.51 -11.25
CA GLN A 76 -2.29 -19.37 -12.03
C GLN A 76 -3.39 -18.87 -12.97
N SER A 77 -3.91 -17.69 -12.72
CA SER A 77 -4.94 -17.04 -13.52
C SER A 77 -4.89 -15.52 -13.38
N ALA A 78 -5.55 -14.80 -14.28
CA ALA A 78 -5.71 -13.35 -14.16
C ALA A 78 -6.44 -12.94 -12.87
N TRP A 79 -7.35 -13.78 -12.38
CA TRP A 79 -8.06 -13.57 -11.14
C TRP A 79 -7.13 -13.63 -9.93
N SER A 80 -6.36 -14.69 -9.79
CA SER A 80 -5.42 -14.87 -8.66
C SER A 80 -4.27 -13.86 -8.70
N ALA A 81 -3.84 -13.43 -9.89
CA ALA A 81 -2.84 -12.37 -10.06
C ALA A 81 -3.32 -11.01 -9.50
N ARG A 82 -4.63 -10.72 -9.59
CA ARG A 82 -5.23 -9.46 -9.09
C ARG A 82 -5.77 -9.53 -7.68
N LEU A 83 -5.84 -10.73 -7.09
CA LEU A 83 -6.50 -10.94 -5.81
C LEU A 83 -5.92 -10.07 -4.68
N TRP A 84 -4.59 -9.97 -4.57
CA TRP A 84 -3.94 -9.13 -3.57
C TRP A 84 -4.26 -7.64 -3.74
N THR A 85 -4.20 -7.16 -4.96
CA THR A 85 -4.48 -5.76 -5.29
C THR A 85 -5.95 -5.42 -5.01
N ALA A 86 -6.87 -6.30 -5.38
CA ALA A 86 -8.28 -6.13 -5.07
C ALA A 86 -8.56 -6.18 -3.56
N LEU A 87 -7.91 -7.09 -2.83
CA LEU A 87 -8.04 -7.19 -1.39
C LEU A 87 -7.56 -5.92 -0.68
N THR A 88 -6.38 -5.41 -1.03
CA THR A 88 -5.83 -4.18 -0.45
C THR A 88 -6.66 -2.95 -0.82
N GLY A 89 -7.18 -2.87 -2.04
CA GLY A 89 -8.11 -1.81 -2.45
C GLY A 89 -9.42 -1.85 -1.66
N PHE A 90 -10.02 -3.01 -1.51
CA PHE A 90 -11.24 -3.20 -0.73
C PHE A 90 -11.04 -2.86 0.75
N LEU A 91 -9.97 -3.38 1.37
CA LEU A 91 -9.62 -3.08 2.75
C LEU A 91 -9.32 -1.59 2.96
N GLY A 92 -8.77 -0.91 1.95
CA GLY A 92 -8.55 0.53 1.99
C GLY A 92 -9.85 1.33 2.10
N VAL A 93 -10.88 0.95 1.35
CA VAL A 93 -12.23 1.55 1.45
C VAL A 93 -12.82 1.33 2.84
N LEU A 94 -12.77 0.09 3.34
CA LEU A 94 -13.30 -0.24 4.66
C LEU A 94 -12.56 0.49 5.79
N PHE A 95 -11.23 0.52 5.72
CA PHE A 95 -10.43 1.22 6.72
C PHE A 95 -10.66 2.73 6.70
N THR A 96 -10.75 3.34 5.52
CA THR A 96 -11.03 4.78 5.39
C THR A 96 -12.40 5.12 5.98
N ALA A 97 -13.43 4.32 5.67
CA ALA A 97 -14.76 4.47 6.27
C ALA A 97 -14.71 4.34 7.81
N PHE A 98 -14.01 3.33 8.31
CA PHE A 98 -13.83 3.09 9.73
C PHE A 98 -13.08 4.24 10.42
N ALA A 99 -11.95 4.68 9.87
CA ALA A 99 -11.15 5.75 10.46
C ALA A 99 -11.90 7.08 10.48
N ALA A 100 -12.55 7.44 9.38
CA ALA A 100 -13.39 8.64 9.31
C ALA A 100 -14.57 8.59 10.29
N ALA A 101 -15.22 7.42 10.44
CA ALA A 101 -16.30 7.25 11.42
C ALA A 101 -15.81 7.44 12.87
N ARG A 102 -14.59 7.01 13.16
CA ARG A 102 -13.99 7.14 14.49
C ARG A 102 -13.49 8.54 14.80
N LEU A 103 -13.05 9.29 13.79
CA LEU A 103 -12.50 10.65 13.93
C LEU A 103 -13.58 11.72 13.83
N PHE A 104 -14.55 11.54 12.93
CA PHE A 104 -15.48 12.60 12.51
C PHE A 104 -16.97 12.20 12.61
N GLY A 105 -17.25 11.00 13.08
CA GLY A 105 -18.64 10.51 13.24
C GLY A 105 -19.11 9.59 12.11
N THR A 106 -20.20 8.89 12.37
CA THR A 106 -20.68 7.79 11.51
C THR A 106 -21.02 8.23 10.08
N GLU A 107 -21.62 9.41 9.92
CA GLU A 107 -21.98 9.93 8.58
C GLU A 107 -20.73 10.28 7.75
N ALA A 108 -19.73 10.90 8.38
CA ALA A 108 -18.43 11.13 7.73
C ALA A 108 -17.78 9.82 7.29
N GLY A 109 -17.88 8.76 8.11
CA GLY A 109 -17.37 7.45 7.75
C GLY A 109 -18.07 6.85 6.53
N ARG A 110 -19.41 6.92 6.48
CA ARG A 110 -20.20 6.44 5.33
C ARG A 110 -19.82 7.20 4.06
N THR A 111 -19.80 8.51 4.14
CA THR A 111 -19.44 9.39 3.02
C THR A 111 -18.02 9.12 2.53
N ALA A 112 -17.04 9.01 3.42
CA ALA A 112 -15.66 8.71 3.06
C ALA A 112 -15.52 7.34 2.36
N GLY A 113 -16.22 6.31 2.85
CA GLY A 113 -16.24 5.00 2.22
C GLY A 113 -16.86 5.02 0.83
N LEU A 114 -18.00 5.71 0.65
CA LEU A 114 -18.68 5.86 -0.64
C LEU A 114 -17.81 6.65 -1.63
N ILE A 115 -17.21 7.73 -1.19
CA ILE A 115 -16.33 8.56 -2.01
C ILE A 115 -15.14 7.73 -2.48
N LEU A 116 -14.39 7.10 -1.59
CA LEU A 116 -13.21 6.34 -1.98
C LEU A 116 -13.56 5.12 -2.82
N GLY A 117 -14.62 4.37 -2.44
CA GLY A 117 -15.08 3.20 -3.19
C GLY A 117 -15.65 3.52 -4.57
N GLY A 118 -16.03 4.79 -4.81
CA GLY A 118 -16.49 5.28 -6.11
C GLY A 118 -15.45 6.12 -6.88
N CYS A 119 -14.27 6.39 -6.32
CA CYS A 119 -13.21 7.11 -7.04
C CYS A 119 -12.66 6.27 -8.19
N LEU A 120 -12.70 6.82 -9.42
CA LEU A 120 -12.26 6.12 -10.63
C LEU A 120 -10.86 5.53 -10.49
N MET A 121 -9.89 6.30 -10.02
CA MET A 121 -8.51 5.83 -9.86
C MET A 121 -8.39 4.72 -8.82
N TRP A 122 -9.10 4.83 -7.68
CA TRP A 122 -9.07 3.80 -6.65
C TRP A 122 -9.64 2.47 -7.14
N VAL A 123 -10.78 2.53 -7.84
CA VAL A 123 -11.41 1.35 -8.44
C VAL A 123 -10.50 0.76 -9.51
N PHE A 124 -9.98 1.58 -10.43
CA PHE A 124 -9.08 1.11 -11.49
C PHE A 124 -7.83 0.43 -10.91
N MET A 125 -7.14 1.10 -9.98
CA MET A 125 -5.93 0.56 -9.35
C MET A 125 -6.21 -0.67 -8.47
N GLY A 126 -7.40 -0.77 -7.88
CA GLY A 126 -7.84 -1.96 -7.15
C GLY A 126 -8.10 -3.19 -8.03
N HIS A 127 -8.25 -2.99 -9.35
CA HIS A 127 -8.51 -4.05 -10.32
C HIS A 127 -7.37 -4.25 -11.33
N ALA A 128 -6.24 -3.58 -11.12
CA ALA A 128 -5.02 -3.76 -11.91
C ALA A 128 -3.89 -4.26 -11.00
N SER A 129 -3.25 -5.39 -11.36
CA SER A 129 -2.15 -5.93 -10.58
C SER A 129 -0.95 -5.00 -10.64
N SER A 130 -0.82 -4.17 -9.61
CA SER A 130 0.26 -3.20 -9.44
C SER A 130 0.67 -3.09 -7.98
N LEU A 131 1.90 -2.60 -7.76
CA LEU A 131 2.41 -2.34 -6.40
C LEU A 131 1.73 -1.12 -5.75
N ASP A 132 1.07 -0.27 -6.57
CA ASP A 132 0.56 1.01 -6.13
C ASP A 132 -0.63 0.90 -5.18
N MET A 133 -1.53 -0.04 -5.42
CA MET A 133 -2.69 -0.23 -4.55
C MET A 133 -2.26 -0.74 -3.17
N GLY A 134 -1.37 -1.74 -3.11
CA GLY A 134 -0.86 -2.26 -1.84
C GLY A 134 -0.18 -1.18 -1.00
N VAL A 135 0.73 -0.40 -1.60
CA VAL A 135 1.39 0.70 -0.88
C VAL A 135 0.40 1.79 -0.49
N SER A 136 -0.57 2.15 -1.34
CA SER A 136 -1.60 3.14 -1.01
C SER A 136 -2.46 2.73 0.18
N PHE A 137 -2.85 1.45 0.24
CA PHE A 137 -3.55 0.90 1.39
C PHE A 137 -2.72 1.02 2.67
N PHE A 138 -1.47 0.55 2.66
CA PHE A 138 -0.63 0.58 3.86
C PHE A 138 -0.25 2.00 4.29
N LEU A 139 -0.06 2.93 3.36
CA LEU A 139 0.14 4.35 3.69
C LEU A 139 -1.11 4.95 4.34
N SER A 140 -2.29 4.66 3.79
CA SER A 140 -3.57 5.10 4.37
C SER A 140 -3.78 4.51 5.77
N LEU A 141 -3.45 3.21 5.94
CA LEU A 141 -3.52 2.51 7.22
C LEU A 141 -2.54 3.14 8.23
N ALA A 142 -1.30 3.45 7.82
CA ALA A 142 -0.30 4.06 8.69
C ALA A 142 -0.75 5.44 9.19
N VAL A 143 -1.12 6.34 8.28
CA VAL A 143 -1.55 7.71 8.63
C VAL A 143 -2.84 7.68 9.43
N GLY A 144 -3.82 6.87 9.03
CA GLY A 144 -5.09 6.73 9.75
C GLY A 144 -4.91 6.14 11.16
N ALA A 145 -4.03 5.15 11.32
CA ALA A 145 -3.69 4.56 12.61
C ALA A 145 -2.99 5.58 13.52
N PHE A 146 -2.05 6.37 13.00
CA PHE A 146 -1.43 7.46 13.74
C PHE A 146 -2.46 8.52 14.17
N ALA A 147 -3.38 8.89 13.30
CA ALA A 147 -4.46 9.83 13.65
C ALA A 147 -5.38 9.25 14.75
N LEU A 148 -5.77 7.99 14.64
CA LEU A 148 -6.60 7.31 15.64
C LEU A 148 -5.90 7.16 17.00
N ALA A 149 -4.56 7.00 17.00
CA ALA A 149 -3.76 6.96 18.22
C ALA A 149 -3.74 8.30 18.95
N GLN A 150 -3.77 9.42 18.21
CA GLN A 150 -3.73 10.77 18.80
C GLN A 150 -5.11 11.34 19.14
N ARG A 151 -6.20 10.58 18.92
CA ARG A 151 -7.55 11.03 19.21
C ARG A 151 -7.72 11.36 20.70
N ASP A 152 -8.40 12.46 20.98
CA ASP A 152 -8.75 12.85 22.34
C ASP A 152 -9.59 11.77 23.04
N GLY A 153 -9.31 11.54 24.31
CA GLY A 153 -10.01 10.54 25.11
C GLY A 153 -9.72 9.08 24.74
N ALA A 154 -8.74 8.79 23.87
CA ALA A 154 -8.35 7.41 23.57
C ALA A 154 -7.78 6.74 24.84
N PRO A 155 -8.24 5.52 25.22
CA PRO A 155 -7.66 4.78 26.33
C PRO A 155 -6.16 4.53 26.09
N PRO A 156 -5.31 4.54 27.12
CA PRO A 156 -3.85 4.37 26.96
C PRO A 156 -3.45 3.13 26.15
N GLY A 157 -4.04 1.97 26.43
CA GLY A 157 -3.78 0.73 25.66
C GLY A 157 -4.30 0.75 24.23
N SER A 158 -5.27 1.63 23.90
CA SER A 158 -5.73 1.84 22.54
C SER A 158 -4.73 2.66 21.73
N ARG A 159 -4.12 3.70 22.31
CA ARG A 159 -3.09 4.52 21.68
C ARG A 159 -1.93 3.67 21.21
N GLN A 160 -1.34 2.88 22.10
CA GLN A 160 -0.20 2.03 21.78
C GLN A 160 -0.51 1.05 20.64
N ARG A 161 -1.69 0.38 20.68
CA ARG A 161 -2.08 -0.55 19.61
C ARG A 161 -2.19 0.14 18.25
N TRP A 162 -2.80 1.33 18.19
CA TRP A 162 -2.89 2.10 16.94
C TRP A 162 -1.53 2.58 16.46
N MET A 163 -0.65 3.02 17.36
CA MET A 163 0.72 3.41 17.00
C MET A 163 1.50 2.23 16.43
N LEU A 164 1.46 1.06 17.09
CA LEU A 164 2.14 -0.14 16.58
C LEU A 164 1.55 -0.62 15.26
N LEU A 165 0.23 -0.55 15.06
CA LEU A 165 -0.39 -0.83 13.77
C LEU A 165 0.11 0.14 12.69
N GLY A 166 0.25 1.43 13.00
CA GLY A 166 0.83 2.41 12.09
C GLY A 166 2.26 2.06 11.69
N TRP A 167 3.09 1.66 12.63
CA TRP A 167 4.46 1.22 12.35
C TRP A 167 4.52 -0.06 11.52
N ALA A 168 3.68 -1.05 11.82
CA ALA A 168 3.56 -2.26 11.02
C ALA A 168 3.10 -1.93 9.58
N ALA A 169 2.16 -1.01 9.43
CA ALA A 169 1.70 -0.54 8.12
C ALA A 169 2.82 0.17 7.34
N CYS A 170 3.65 1.01 7.98
CA CYS A 170 4.84 1.59 7.36
C CYS A 170 5.83 0.50 6.89
N ALA A 171 6.03 -0.55 7.69
CA ALA A 171 6.90 -1.67 7.33
C ALA A 171 6.37 -2.44 6.11
N LEU A 172 5.07 -2.73 6.08
CA LEU A 172 4.43 -3.39 4.94
C LEU A 172 4.39 -2.50 3.69
N ALA A 173 4.23 -1.18 3.86
CA ALA A 173 4.36 -0.22 2.76
C ALA A 173 5.80 -0.23 2.20
N MET A 174 6.82 -0.30 3.07
CA MET A 174 8.22 -0.42 2.64
C MET A 174 8.46 -1.73 1.89
N LEU A 175 7.94 -2.85 2.36
CA LEU A 175 8.02 -4.14 1.65
C LEU A 175 7.18 -4.19 0.36
N SER A 176 6.24 -3.25 0.16
CA SER A 176 5.47 -3.12 -1.08
C SER A 176 6.20 -2.31 -2.15
N LYS A 177 6.79 -1.17 -1.81
CA LYS A 177 7.36 -0.24 -2.83
C LYS A 177 8.66 0.45 -2.42
N GLY A 178 9.25 0.13 -1.27
CA GLY A 178 10.51 0.70 -0.82
C GLY A 178 10.36 1.92 0.10
N LEU A 179 11.35 2.83 0.08
CA LEU A 179 11.48 3.93 1.05
C LEU A 179 10.25 4.85 1.16
N ILE A 180 9.44 4.94 0.13
CA ILE A 180 8.18 5.70 0.14
C ILE A 180 7.25 5.29 1.31
N GLY A 181 7.33 4.02 1.73
CA GLY A 181 6.55 3.47 2.83
C GLY A 181 6.82 4.10 4.19
N ILE A 182 7.99 4.68 4.40
CA ILE A 182 8.34 5.40 5.65
C ILE A 182 8.44 6.92 5.41
N VAL A 183 8.94 7.34 4.26
CA VAL A 183 9.18 8.76 3.96
C VAL A 183 7.89 9.57 3.95
N LEU A 184 6.83 9.06 3.33
CA LEU A 184 5.55 9.79 3.26
C LEU A 184 4.85 9.90 4.62
N PRO A 185 4.67 8.84 5.42
CA PRO A 185 4.11 8.97 6.76
C PRO A 185 4.96 9.84 7.68
N ALA A 186 6.28 9.69 7.64
CA ALA A 186 7.19 10.54 8.42
C ALA A 186 7.10 12.02 8.01
N GLY A 187 7.04 12.28 6.70
CA GLY A 187 6.83 13.63 6.16
C GLY A 187 5.51 14.25 6.61
N ALA A 188 4.42 13.48 6.56
CA ALA A 188 3.10 13.94 7.02
C ALA A 188 3.13 14.29 8.53
N VAL A 189 3.72 13.43 9.36
CA VAL A 189 3.87 13.69 10.79
C VAL A 189 4.78 14.90 11.04
N ALA A 190 5.90 15.00 10.34
CA ALA A 190 6.81 16.14 10.47
C ALA A 190 6.14 17.47 10.10
N LEU A 191 5.43 17.52 8.98
CA LEU A 191 4.66 18.70 8.55
C LEU A 191 3.59 19.07 9.58
N TYR A 192 2.88 18.09 10.11
CA TYR A 192 1.88 18.33 11.16
C TYR A 192 2.53 18.91 12.43
N VAL A 193 3.64 18.32 12.92
CA VAL A 193 4.36 18.82 14.11
C VAL A 193 4.87 20.24 13.90
N LEU A 194 5.43 20.55 12.73
CA LEU A 194 5.92 21.88 12.38
C LEU A 194 4.78 22.90 12.31
N TRP A 195 3.66 22.53 11.70
CA TRP A 195 2.49 23.42 11.53
C TRP A 195 1.83 23.73 12.87
N GLN A 196 1.57 22.69 13.69
CA GLN A 196 0.94 22.84 15.00
C GLN A 196 1.91 23.24 16.12
N ARG A 197 3.22 23.14 15.87
CA ARG A 197 4.28 23.31 16.89
C ARG A 197 4.13 22.37 18.08
N ASP A 198 3.49 21.22 17.89
CA ASP A 198 3.30 20.19 18.92
C ASP A 198 4.45 19.18 18.94
N TRP A 199 5.59 19.60 19.47
CA TRP A 199 6.76 18.73 19.63
C TRP A 199 6.53 17.56 20.59
N ARG A 200 5.51 17.66 21.47
CA ARG A 200 5.15 16.57 22.39
C ARG A 200 4.56 15.38 21.65
N LEU A 201 4.05 15.57 20.44
CA LEU A 201 3.59 14.48 19.59
C LEU A 201 4.70 13.44 19.37
N LEU A 202 5.94 13.87 19.18
CA LEU A 202 7.07 12.97 18.96
C LEU A 202 7.27 11.96 20.12
N LEU A 203 6.95 12.34 21.34
CA LEU A 203 7.01 11.46 22.52
C LEU A 203 5.87 10.43 22.55
N ARG A 204 4.81 10.65 21.75
CA ARG A 204 3.64 9.77 21.67
C ARG A 204 3.69 8.82 20.47
N LEU A 205 4.74 8.87 19.66
CA LEU A 205 4.90 8.05 18.46
C LEU A 205 5.35 6.62 18.74
N GLU A 206 5.61 6.26 20.01
CA GLU A 206 6.12 4.93 20.39
C GLU A 206 7.38 4.54 19.58
N LEU A 207 8.31 5.50 19.39
CA LEU A 207 9.44 5.36 18.47
C LEU A 207 10.28 4.11 18.75
N GLY A 208 10.55 3.77 20.01
CA GLY A 208 11.35 2.60 20.36
C GLY A 208 10.69 1.28 19.94
N ALA A 209 9.47 1.04 20.43
CA ALA A 209 8.71 -0.18 20.11
C ALA A 209 8.30 -0.20 18.63
N GLY A 210 7.93 0.95 18.07
CA GLY A 210 7.52 1.08 16.68
C GLY A 210 8.65 0.79 15.70
N LEU A 211 9.83 1.38 15.92
CA LEU A 211 11.01 1.13 15.10
C LEU A 211 11.49 -0.33 15.22
N ALA A 212 11.46 -0.89 16.44
CA ALA A 212 11.77 -2.31 16.62
C ALA A 212 10.82 -3.20 15.81
N LEU A 213 9.52 -2.95 15.87
CA LEU A 213 8.51 -3.68 15.07
C LEU A 213 8.74 -3.49 13.57
N PHE A 214 8.99 -2.26 13.12
CA PHE A 214 9.30 -1.96 11.73
C PHE A 214 10.52 -2.77 11.24
N LEU A 215 11.60 -2.79 12.01
CA LEU A 215 12.81 -3.54 11.66
C LEU A 215 12.58 -5.05 11.69
N VAL A 216 11.84 -5.58 12.67
CA VAL A 216 11.49 -7.02 12.72
C VAL A 216 10.73 -7.47 11.47
N ILE A 217 9.86 -6.60 10.91
CA ILE A 217 9.09 -6.92 9.70
C ILE A 217 9.95 -6.75 8.44
N THR A 218 10.75 -5.69 8.35
CA THR A 218 11.46 -5.35 7.11
C THR A 218 12.84 -5.99 7.00
N ALA A 219 13.64 -5.94 8.07
CA ALA A 219 15.03 -6.34 8.03
C ALA A 219 15.28 -7.79 7.59
N PRO A 220 14.45 -8.80 7.95
CA PRO A 220 14.72 -10.17 7.54
C PRO A 220 14.90 -10.31 6.01
N TRP A 221 14.00 -9.74 5.23
CA TRP A 221 14.13 -9.84 3.78
C TRP A 221 15.30 -9.02 3.23
N PHE A 222 15.42 -7.75 3.66
CA PHE A 222 16.50 -6.88 3.16
C PHE A 222 17.90 -7.42 3.51
N VAL A 223 18.07 -8.00 4.69
CA VAL A 223 19.33 -8.61 5.11
C VAL A 223 19.60 -9.89 4.31
N LEU A 224 18.63 -10.81 4.26
CA LEU A 224 18.82 -12.09 3.58
C LEU A 224 19.06 -11.93 2.08
N VAL A 225 18.31 -11.06 1.41
CA VAL A 225 18.51 -10.81 -0.03
C VAL A 225 19.86 -10.15 -0.31
N SER A 226 20.32 -9.24 0.58
CA SER A 226 21.65 -8.60 0.46
C SER A 226 22.79 -9.59 0.69
N LEU A 227 22.65 -10.51 1.63
CA LEU A 227 23.65 -11.56 1.89
C LEU A 227 23.75 -12.55 0.73
N LYS A 228 22.61 -12.90 0.12
CA LYS A 228 22.57 -13.82 -1.04
C LYS A 228 23.00 -13.14 -2.33
N ASN A 229 22.75 -11.83 -2.47
CA ASN A 229 23.00 -11.06 -3.70
C ASN A 229 23.74 -9.76 -3.34
N HIS A 230 25.05 -9.77 -3.43
CA HIS A 230 25.91 -8.64 -3.00
C HIS A 230 25.63 -7.32 -3.72
N GLU A 231 25.12 -7.39 -4.97
CA GLU A 231 24.76 -6.23 -5.78
C GLU A 231 23.43 -5.57 -5.34
N PHE A 232 22.58 -6.29 -4.60
CA PHE A 232 21.22 -5.84 -4.25
C PHE A 232 21.21 -4.51 -3.52
N ALA A 233 21.98 -4.37 -2.45
CA ALA A 233 21.92 -3.18 -1.59
C ALA A 233 22.29 -1.91 -2.36
N ARG A 234 23.34 -1.96 -3.18
CA ARG A 234 23.76 -0.83 -4.03
C ARG A 234 22.69 -0.52 -5.08
N PHE A 235 22.19 -1.56 -5.77
CA PHE A 235 21.16 -1.36 -6.80
C PHE A 235 19.90 -0.78 -6.20
N PHE A 236 19.36 -1.38 -5.13
CA PHE A 236 18.08 -0.97 -4.56
C PHE A 236 18.15 0.40 -3.88
N PHE A 237 19.11 0.61 -2.96
CA PHE A 237 19.15 1.85 -2.18
C PHE A 237 19.77 3.02 -2.95
N ILE A 238 20.82 2.79 -3.75
CA ILE A 238 21.51 3.88 -4.44
C ILE A 238 20.90 4.11 -5.82
N HIS A 239 20.91 3.10 -6.70
CA HIS A 239 20.44 3.27 -8.07
C HIS A 239 18.94 3.59 -8.16
N GLU A 240 18.07 2.76 -7.55
CA GLU A 240 16.62 2.91 -7.67
C GLU A 240 16.05 4.13 -6.91
N HIS A 241 16.67 4.57 -5.80
CA HIS A 241 16.13 5.65 -4.99
C HIS A 241 16.84 6.99 -5.16
N PHE A 242 18.16 7.00 -5.34
CA PHE A 242 18.90 8.26 -5.49
C PHE A 242 19.27 8.56 -6.95
N GLU A 243 19.94 7.66 -7.65
CA GLU A 243 20.37 7.92 -9.02
C GLU A 243 19.19 8.12 -9.97
N ARG A 244 18.15 7.27 -9.83
CA ARG A 244 16.93 7.36 -10.64
C ARG A 244 16.18 8.66 -10.42
N PHE A 245 16.20 9.21 -9.20
CA PHE A 245 15.52 10.47 -8.86
C PHE A 245 16.32 11.69 -9.28
N LEU A 246 17.65 11.63 -9.14
CA LEU A 246 18.55 12.76 -9.45
C LEU A 246 18.90 12.84 -10.93
N ASN A 247 18.96 11.71 -11.63
CA ASN A 247 19.35 11.66 -13.04
C ASN A 247 18.13 11.66 -13.97
N LYS A 248 18.07 12.59 -14.92
CA LYS A 248 17.01 12.71 -15.93
C LYS A 248 16.98 11.58 -16.96
N GLY A 249 17.87 10.58 -16.86
CA GLY A 249 18.08 9.53 -17.85
C GLY A 249 16.91 8.57 -18.10
N HIS A 250 15.89 8.55 -17.25
CA HIS A 250 14.76 7.60 -17.35
C HIS A 250 13.55 8.12 -18.13
N GLY A 251 13.62 9.30 -18.76
CA GLY A 251 12.57 9.81 -19.66
C GLY A 251 11.18 10.08 -19.01
N ARG A 252 11.09 10.02 -17.68
CA ARG A 252 9.81 10.20 -16.93
C ARG A 252 9.65 11.59 -16.33
N PHE A 253 10.37 12.57 -16.85
CA PHE A 253 10.22 13.95 -16.38
C PHE A 253 8.87 14.48 -16.82
N GLN A 254 8.08 14.91 -15.84
CA GLN A 254 6.77 15.54 -16.06
C GLN A 254 6.78 16.95 -15.45
N PRO A 255 6.01 17.89 -15.99
CA PRO A 255 5.88 19.23 -15.42
C PRO A 255 5.22 19.14 -14.01
N TRP A 256 5.50 20.12 -13.16
CA TRP A 256 5.02 20.14 -11.77
C TRP A 256 3.49 20.02 -11.62
N TRP A 257 2.74 20.51 -12.60
CA TRP A 257 1.28 20.46 -12.62
C TRP A 257 0.69 19.13 -13.13
N TYR A 258 1.52 18.22 -13.63
CA TYR A 258 1.08 16.98 -14.27
C TYR A 258 0.11 16.14 -13.41
N PHE A 259 0.31 16.14 -12.11
CA PHE A 259 -0.53 15.37 -11.20
C PHE A 259 -1.89 16.03 -10.90
N LEU A 260 -2.08 17.31 -11.17
CA LEU A 260 -3.34 18.01 -10.90
C LEU A 260 -4.49 17.48 -11.77
N PRO A 261 -4.38 17.40 -13.11
CA PRO A 261 -5.42 16.81 -13.94
C PRO A 261 -5.62 15.30 -13.68
N LEU A 262 -4.55 14.57 -13.36
CA LEU A 262 -4.68 13.16 -12.99
C LEU A 262 -5.46 12.96 -11.69
N LEU A 263 -5.24 13.82 -10.70
CA LEU A 263 -6.00 13.82 -9.46
C LEU A 263 -7.47 14.15 -9.73
N ALA A 264 -7.74 15.20 -10.50
CA ALA A 264 -9.10 15.60 -10.85
C ALA A 264 -9.85 14.48 -11.61
N LEU A 265 -9.21 13.85 -12.60
CA LEU A 265 -9.77 12.71 -13.32
C LEU A 265 -9.94 11.48 -12.41
N GLY A 266 -8.95 11.21 -11.58
CA GLY A 266 -8.94 10.04 -10.70
C GLY A 266 -10.00 10.08 -9.59
N THR A 267 -10.42 11.28 -9.20
CA THR A 267 -11.48 11.48 -8.19
C THR A 267 -12.89 11.59 -8.79
N VAL A 268 -13.06 11.45 -10.12
CA VAL A 268 -14.38 11.35 -10.75
C VAL A 268 -15.15 10.17 -10.12
N PRO A 269 -16.49 10.33 -9.86
CA PRO A 269 -17.35 11.48 -10.22
C PRO A 269 -17.31 12.64 -9.20
N TRP A 270 -16.62 12.51 -8.09
CA TRP A 270 -16.66 13.44 -6.95
C TRP A 270 -16.02 14.79 -7.23
N THR A 271 -15.13 14.87 -8.24
CA THR A 271 -14.57 16.15 -8.70
C THR A 271 -15.64 17.07 -9.29
N LEU A 272 -16.79 16.51 -9.69
CA LEU A 272 -17.90 17.23 -10.30
C LEU A 272 -19.01 17.56 -9.28
N ALA A 273 -18.88 17.11 -8.04
CA ALA A 273 -19.85 17.30 -6.96
C ALA A 273 -19.38 18.38 -5.97
#